data_8ca0a0254fa5459687bf5a77d75209c4
#
_entry.id   8ca0a0254fa5459687bf5a77d75209c4
#
_cell.length_a   1.000
_cell.length_b   1.000
_cell.length_c   1.000
_cell.angle_alpha   90.00
_cell.angle_beta   90.00
_cell.angle_gamma   90.00
#
_symmetry.space_group_name_H-M   'P 1'
#
loop_
_entity.id
_entity.type
_entity.pdbx_description
1 polymer ?
#
loop_
_entity_poly.entity_id
_entity_poly.type
_entity_poly.pdbx_seq_one_letter_code
_entity_poly.pdbx_strand_id
1 'polypeptide(L)'
;WFSAYAALYLAPAEALADATLILELELTDYPAESTGGARCEAEVNGLRGRVVFYGGGDLLSLEPGTRILAQVKCYSAATLSGEESSYYLAKGVFLRLYGSGELLAVREGNAGSWRYLPVRLAHWVRERTKALYTPQTGGLIAALLTGERDGLGPQEYMDLSEAGLMHVTAVSGLH
;
A
#
# COMPACT_ATOMS: atom_id res chain seq x y z
N TRP A 1 -1.46 -19.37 18.57
CA TRP A 1 -1.07 -18.17 17.79
C TRP A 1 -1.91 -18.02 16.52
N PHE A 2 -2.02 -19.05 15.68
CA PHE A 2 -2.78 -18.98 14.42
C PHE A 2 -4.28 -18.68 14.65
N SER A 3 -4.92 -19.31 15.63
CA SER A 3 -6.34 -19.07 15.92
C SER A 3 -6.63 -17.65 16.43
N ALA A 4 -5.72 -17.07 17.23
CA ALA A 4 -5.84 -15.70 17.69
C ALA A 4 -5.62 -14.69 16.56
N TYR A 5 -4.67 -14.96 15.67
CA TYR A 5 -4.45 -14.15 14.47
C TYR A 5 -5.66 -14.17 13.55
N ALA A 6 -6.20 -15.35 13.25
CA ALA A 6 -7.40 -15.48 12.43
C ALA A 6 -8.59 -14.75 13.02
N ALA A 7 -8.82 -14.88 14.35
CA ALA A 7 -9.94 -14.21 15.01
C ALA A 7 -9.79 -12.68 15.08
N LEU A 8 -8.56 -12.16 15.20
CA LEU A 8 -8.32 -10.73 15.38
C LEU A 8 -8.18 -9.95 14.08
N TYR A 9 -7.71 -10.59 13.03
CA TYR A 9 -7.38 -9.92 11.76
C TYR A 9 -8.21 -10.43 10.59
N LEU A 10 -8.29 -11.77 10.39
CA LEU A 10 -8.96 -12.33 9.21
C LEU A 10 -10.48 -12.30 9.34
N ALA A 11 -11.03 -12.80 10.44
CA ALA A 11 -12.48 -12.91 10.58
C ALA A 11 -13.23 -11.57 10.50
N PRO A 12 -12.75 -10.45 11.12
CA PRO A 12 -13.38 -9.15 10.94
C PRO A 12 -13.30 -8.62 9.52
N ALA A 13 -12.19 -8.87 8.81
CA ALA A 13 -12.01 -8.46 7.43
C ALA A 13 -12.91 -9.28 6.48
N GLU A 14 -12.97 -10.60 6.68
CA GLU A 14 -13.83 -11.50 5.88
C GLU A 14 -15.32 -11.22 6.09
N ALA A 15 -15.74 -10.79 7.27
CA ALA A 15 -17.11 -10.38 7.54
C ALA A 15 -17.56 -9.16 6.71
N LEU A 16 -16.61 -8.35 6.24
CA LEU A 16 -16.88 -7.20 5.36
C LEU A 16 -16.70 -7.54 3.88
N ALA A 17 -16.18 -8.73 3.55
CA ALA A 17 -15.99 -9.13 2.16
C ALA A 17 -17.34 -9.15 1.41
N ASP A 18 -17.28 -8.79 0.12
CA ASP A 18 -18.40 -8.67 -0.81
C ASP A 18 -19.46 -7.58 -0.45
N ALA A 19 -19.30 -6.89 0.68
CA ALA A 19 -20.16 -5.78 1.04
C ALA A 19 -19.79 -4.49 0.30
N THR A 20 -20.80 -3.65 0.06
CA THR A 20 -20.59 -2.25 -0.36
C THR A 20 -20.94 -1.35 0.82
N LEU A 21 -19.96 -0.62 1.30
CA LEU A 21 -20.05 0.18 2.52
C LEU A 21 -19.49 1.58 2.30
N ILE A 22 -19.87 2.50 3.17
CA ILE A 22 -19.20 3.80 3.28
C ILE A 22 -18.22 3.68 4.46
N LEU A 23 -16.93 3.81 4.17
CA LEU A 23 -15.87 3.68 5.16
C LEU A 23 -15.03 4.95 5.26
N GLU A 24 -14.62 5.26 6.49
CA GLU A 24 -13.57 6.24 6.76
C GLU A 24 -12.23 5.52 6.76
N LEU A 25 -11.33 5.97 5.89
CA LEU A 25 -10.00 5.41 5.68
C LEU A 25 -8.97 6.46 6.07
N GLU A 26 -7.95 6.07 6.84
CA GLU A 26 -6.76 6.88 7.09
C GLU A 26 -5.61 6.35 6.25
N LEU A 27 -5.08 7.18 5.34
CA LEU A 27 -3.99 6.79 4.45
C LEU A 27 -2.72 6.56 5.26
N THR A 28 -2.06 5.43 5.05
CA THR A 28 -0.82 5.09 5.77
C THR A 28 0.42 5.26 4.92
N ASP A 29 0.27 5.35 3.59
CA ASP A 29 1.34 5.56 2.64
C ASP A 29 0.91 6.56 1.55
N TYR A 30 1.87 7.02 0.73
CA TYR A 30 1.59 7.82 -0.44
C TYR A 30 0.87 6.99 -1.50
N PRO A 31 -0.20 7.54 -2.11
CA PRO A 31 -0.85 6.88 -3.22
C PRO A 31 0.09 6.71 -4.41
N ALA A 32 -0.01 5.57 -5.08
CA ALA A 32 0.73 5.25 -6.29
C ALA A 32 -0.24 5.03 -7.46
N GLU A 33 0.23 5.31 -8.66
CA GLU A 33 -0.54 5.03 -9.88
C GLU A 33 -0.87 3.53 -9.99
N SER A 34 -2.06 3.24 -10.46
CA SER A 34 -2.56 1.89 -10.70
C SER A 34 -3.41 1.87 -11.96
N THR A 35 -3.63 0.68 -12.52
CA THR A 35 -4.49 0.52 -13.68
C THR A 35 -5.89 1.07 -13.42
N GLY A 36 -6.24 2.17 -14.08
CA GLY A 36 -7.54 2.82 -13.96
C GLY A 36 -7.69 3.83 -12.82
N GLY A 37 -6.58 4.27 -12.19
CA GLY A 37 -6.61 5.29 -11.14
C GLY A 37 -5.40 5.25 -10.24
N ALA A 38 -5.63 5.24 -8.94
CA ALA A 38 -4.59 5.17 -7.93
C ALA A 38 -4.88 4.09 -6.88
N ARG A 39 -3.82 3.60 -6.23
CA ARG A 39 -3.90 2.71 -5.07
C ARG A 39 -3.15 3.32 -3.89
N CYS A 40 -3.62 3.06 -2.69
CA CYS A 40 -2.88 3.40 -1.48
C CYS A 40 -3.14 2.37 -0.37
N GLU A 41 -2.20 2.27 0.54
CA GLU A 41 -2.43 1.56 1.80
C GLU A 41 -3.15 2.48 2.78
N ALA A 42 -4.08 1.91 3.52
CA ALA A 42 -4.88 2.64 4.49
C ALA A 42 -5.23 1.76 5.70
N GLU A 43 -5.70 2.40 6.74
CA GLU A 43 -6.35 1.76 7.90
C GLU A 43 -7.82 2.16 7.95
N VAL A 44 -8.65 1.25 8.40
CA VAL A 44 -10.08 1.46 8.64
C VAL A 44 -10.31 1.50 10.14
N ASN A 45 -11.04 2.48 10.61
CA ASN A 45 -11.37 2.57 12.03
C ASN A 45 -12.18 1.34 12.49
N GLY A 46 -11.71 0.67 13.54
CA GLY A 46 -12.33 -0.55 14.08
C GLY A 46 -11.86 -1.86 13.42
N LEU A 47 -11.09 -1.82 12.34
CA LEU A 47 -10.46 -2.99 11.71
C LEU A 47 -8.97 -3.04 12.08
N ARG A 48 -8.49 -4.22 12.44
CA ARG A 48 -7.06 -4.43 12.69
C ARG A 48 -6.36 -4.83 11.38
N GLY A 49 -5.18 -4.25 11.18
CA GLY A 49 -4.38 -4.48 9.99
C GLY A 49 -4.63 -3.46 8.88
N ARG A 50 -3.84 -3.57 7.83
CA ARG A 50 -3.90 -2.65 6.70
C ARG A 50 -4.90 -3.13 5.66
N VAL A 51 -5.41 -2.17 4.92
CA VAL A 51 -6.22 -2.40 3.72
C VAL A 51 -5.54 -1.74 2.52
N VAL A 52 -5.78 -2.24 1.32
CA VAL A 52 -5.40 -1.56 0.08
C VAL A 52 -6.66 -0.96 -0.53
N PHE A 53 -6.64 0.34 -0.76
CA PHE A 53 -7.71 1.07 -1.39
C PHE A 53 -7.35 1.43 -2.84
N TYR A 54 -8.23 1.13 -3.76
CA TYR A 54 -8.17 1.49 -5.17
C TYR A 54 -9.26 2.52 -5.47
N GLY A 55 -8.86 3.67 -5.97
CA GLY A 55 -9.78 4.78 -6.28
C GLY A 55 -9.34 5.60 -7.47
N GLY A 56 -9.92 6.76 -7.64
CA GLY A 56 -9.63 7.69 -8.73
C GLY A 56 -8.25 8.34 -8.64
N GLY A 57 -7.87 9.07 -9.68
CA GLY A 57 -6.59 9.80 -9.74
C GLY A 57 -6.50 10.97 -8.75
N ASP A 58 -7.60 11.43 -8.20
CA ASP A 58 -7.69 12.43 -7.13
C ASP A 58 -6.92 12.02 -5.87
N LEU A 59 -6.81 10.71 -5.63
CA LEU A 59 -5.99 10.17 -4.53
C LEU A 59 -4.52 10.56 -4.61
N LEU A 60 -3.94 10.71 -5.81
CA LEU A 60 -2.51 10.98 -6.01
C LEU A 60 -2.04 12.29 -5.38
N SER A 61 -2.95 13.21 -5.09
CA SER A 61 -2.68 14.48 -4.42
C SER A 61 -2.68 14.40 -2.90
N LEU A 62 -3.05 13.25 -2.34
CA LEU A 62 -3.21 13.09 -0.89
C LEU A 62 -1.92 12.59 -0.23
N GLU A 63 -1.76 12.94 1.04
CA GLU A 63 -0.61 12.57 1.86
C GLU A 63 -0.98 11.52 2.93
N PRO A 64 0.00 10.74 3.43
CA PRO A 64 -0.18 9.87 4.59
C PRO A 64 -0.76 10.64 5.78
N GLY A 65 -1.72 10.03 6.48
CA GLY A 65 -2.46 10.64 7.58
C GLY A 65 -3.72 11.39 7.15
N THR A 66 -3.96 11.56 5.85
CA THR A 66 -5.23 12.10 5.36
C THR A 66 -6.35 11.10 5.60
N ARG A 67 -7.50 11.58 6.06
CA ARG A 67 -8.71 10.78 6.22
C ARG A 67 -9.65 11.04 5.07
N ILE A 68 -10.13 9.97 4.47
CA ILE A 68 -11.07 10.01 3.38
C ILE A 68 -12.34 9.24 3.73
N LEU A 69 -13.47 9.72 3.29
CA LEU A 69 -14.75 9.00 3.32
C LEU A 69 -15.08 8.57 1.91
N ALA A 70 -15.21 7.28 1.70
CA ALA A 70 -15.49 6.74 0.37
C ALA A 70 -16.51 5.60 0.44
N GLN A 71 -17.34 5.51 -0.60
CA GLN A 71 -18.13 4.32 -0.85
C GLN A 71 -17.25 3.29 -1.52
N VAL A 72 -17.12 2.12 -0.90
CA VAL A 72 -16.20 1.08 -1.33
C VAL A 72 -16.91 -0.26 -1.43
N LYS A 73 -16.49 -1.05 -2.41
CA LYS A 73 -16.78 -2.48 -2.48
C LYS A 73 -15.58 -3.23 -1.89
N CYS A 74 -15.86 -4.08 -0.91
CA CYS A 74 -14.86 -4.82 -0.15
C CYS A 74 -14.61 -6.19 -0.80
N TYR A 75 -13.35 -6.61 -0.83
CA TYR A 75 -12.94 -7.94 -1.29
C TYR A 75 -11.93 -8.54 -0.31
N SER A 76 -12.06 -9.83 -0.04
CA SER A 76 -11.08 -10.54 0.78
C SER A 76 -9.67 -10.41 0.20
N ALA A 77 -8.69 -10.24 1.07
CA ALA A 77 -7.28 -10.28 0.69
C ALA A 77 -6.73 -11.71 0.56
N ALA A 78 -7.48 -12.70 1.07
CA ALA A 78 -7.14 -14.12 0.97
C ALA A 78 -7.42 -14.71 -0.42
N THR A 79 -8.18 -14.00 -1.27
CA THR A 79 -8.50 -14.45 -2.62
C THR A 79 -8.06 -13.45 -3.66
N LEU A 80 -7.53 -13.91 -4.79
CA LEU A 80 -7.19 -13.08 -5.94
C LEU A 80 -7.72 -13.77 -7.20
N SER A 81 -8.54 -13.06 -7.97
CA SER A 81 -9.18 -13.61 -9.20
C SER A 81 -9.97 -14.92 -8.97
N GLY A 82 -10.52 -15.11 -7.77
CA GLY A 82 -11.30 -16.30 -7.41
C GLY A 82 -10.47 -17.48 -6.88
N GLU A 83 -9.14 -17.35 -6.82
CA GLU A 83 -8.24 -18.35 -6.26
C GLU A 83 -7.68 -17.90 -4.91
N GLU A 84 -7.35 -18.84 -4.04
CA GLU A 84 -6.69 -18.55 -2.76
C GLU A 84 -5.29 -17.95 -3.01
N SER A 85 -4.99 -16.84 -2.34
CA SER A 85 -3.71 -16.15 -2.47
C SER A 85 -3.25 -15.58 -1.13
N SER A 86 -2.00 -15.84 -0.80
CA SER A 86 -1.36 -15.24 0.39
C SER A 86 -0.65 -13.91 0.11
N TYR A 87 -0.65 -13.42 -1.12
CA TYR A 87 0.11 -12.25 -1.54
C TYR A 87 -0.14 -11.01 -0.68
N TYR A 88 -1.40 -10.66 -0.45
CA TYR A 88 -1.78 -9.53 0.37
C TYR A 88 -1.60 -9.81 1.86
N LEU A 89 -1.96 -11.00 2.30
CA LEU A 89 -1.82 -11.41 3.70
C LEU A 89 -0.37 -11.39 4.16
N ALA A 90 0.57 -11.80 3.30
CA ALA A 90 2.02 -11.74 3.58
C ALA A 90 2.52 -10.29 3.79
N LYS A 91 1.81 -9.30 3.24
CA LYS A 91 2.08 -7.87 3.43
C LYS A 91 1.31 -7.26 4.60
N GLY A 92 0.57 -8.05 5.38
CA GLY A 92 -0.29 -7.57 6.47
C GLY A 92 -1.53 -6.80 5.99
N VAL A 93 -1.94 -7.01 4.74
CA VAL A 93 -3.16 -6.47 4.15
C VAL A 93 -4.26 -7.52 4.23
N PHE A 94 -5.40 -7.17 4.82
CA PHE A 94 -6.49 -8.12 5.08
C PHE A 94 -7.72 -7.88 4.22
N LEU A 95 -7.85 -6.69 3.65
CA LEU A 95 -8.99 -6.33 2.80
C LEU A 95 -8.53 -5.50 1.61
N ARG A 96 -9.15 -5.70 0.46
CA ARG A 96 -9.01 -4.88 -0.73
C ARG A 96 -10.29 -4.10 -0.93
N LEU A 97 -10.18 -2.79 -1.06
CA LEU A 97 -11.29 -1.87 -1.17
C LEU A 97 -11.26 -1.21 -2.55
N TYR A 98 -12.36 -1.24 -3.25
CA TYR A 98 -12.51 -0.58 -4.54
C TYR A 98 -13.55 0.54 -4.42
N GLY A 99 -13.11 1.77 -4.62
CA GLY A 99 -14.00 2.93 -4.63
C GLY A 99 -14.99 2.88 -5.78
N SER A 100 -16.26 3.14 -5.49
CA SER A 100 -17.34 3.14 -6.48
C SER A 100 -17.67 4.53 -7.01
N GLY A 101 -16.72 5.44 -7.03
CA GLY A 101 -16.91 6.81 -7.52
C GLY A 101 -15.92 7.79 -6.88
N GLU A 102 -16.30 9.07 -6.87
CA GLU A 102 -15.53 10.12 -6.23
C GLU A 102 -15.50 9.96 -4.71
N LEU A 103 -14.48 10.55 -4.07
CA LEU A 103 -14.39 10.62 -2.63
C LEU A 103 -15.54 11.46 -2.06
N LEU A 104 -16.28 10.92 -1.09
CA LEU A 104 -17.41 11.62 -0.47
C LEU A 104 -16.95 12.78 0.41
N ALA A 105 -15.81 12.64 1.08
CA ALA A 105 -15.18 13.68 1.85
C ALA A 105 -13.69 13.41 2.00
N VAL A 106 -12.91 14.49 2.05
CA VAL A 106 -11.49 14.47 2.39
C VAL A 106 -11.30 15.37 3.61
N ARG A 107 -10.68 14.86 4.66
CA ARG A 107 -10.37 15.60 5.87
C ARG A 107 -8.87 15.60 6.08
N GLU A 108 -8.30 16.75 6.38
CA GLU A 108 -6.93 16.82 6.86
C GLU A 108 -6.84 15.98 8.14
N GLY A 109 -6.04 14.94 8.07
CA GLY A 109 -5.72 14.11 9.20
C GLY A 109 -4.48 14.61 9.92
N ASN A 110 -3.85 13.74 10.70
CA ASN A 110 -2.63 14.07 11.43
C ASN A 110 -1.37 13.83 10.57
N ALA A 111 -1.33 14.44 9.37
CA ALA A 111 -0.21 14.31 8.42
C ALA A 111 1.15 14.71 9.04
N GLY A 112 1.15 15.61 10.03
CA GLY A 112 2.34 16.01 10.78
C GLY A 112 2.80 15.02 11.84
N SER A 113 2.09 13.92 12.07
CA SER A 113 2.45 12.92 13.07
C SER A 113 3.80 12.27 12.76
N TRP A 114 4.60 12.10 13.81
CA TRP A 114 5.87 11.36 13.75
C TRP A 114 5.72 9.93 13.24
N ARG A 115 4.53 9.35 13.34
CA ARG A 115 4.18 8.04 12.80
C ARG A 115 4.46 7.93 11.31
N TYR A 116 4.26 9.02 10.55
CA TYR A 116 4.45 9.05 9.10
C TYR A 116 5.83 9.53 8.66
N LEU A 117 6.74 9.83 9.62
CA LEU A 117 8.10 10.25 9.29
C LEU A 117 8.87 9.24 8.42
N PRO A 118 8.85 7.92 8.71
CA PRO A 118 9.55 6.94 7.88
C PRO A 118 9.04 6.92 6.44
N VAL A 119 7.73 6.95 6.25
CA VAL A 119 7.07 6.94 4.93
C VAL A 119 7.40 8.22 4.16
N ARG A 120 7.36 9.38 4.83
CA ARG A 120 7.72 10.67 4.22
C ARG A 120 9.19 10.73 3.84
N LEU A 121 10.07 10.19 4.68
CA LEU A 121 11.50 10.12 4.37
C LEU A 121 11.75 9.20 3.16
N ALA A 122 11.13 8.02 3.13
CA ALA A 122 11.24 7.10 2.00
C ALA A 122 10.73 7.74 0.70
N HIS A 123 9.59 8.45 0.76
CA HIS A 123 9.06 9.19 -0.38
C HIS A 123 10.03 10.31 -0.83
N TRP A 124 10.55 11.09 0.11
CA TRP A 124 11.53 12.15 -0.20
C TRP A 124 12.81 11.58 -0.86
N VAL A 125 13.34 10.49 -0.35
CA VAL A 125 14.50 9.79 -0.94
C VAL A 125 14.19 9.35 -2.37
N ARG A 126 13.01 8.77 -2.58
CA ARG A 126 12.56 8.31 -3.91
C ARG A 126 12.47 9.45 -4.90
N GLU A 127 11.83 10.55 -4.52
CA GLU A 127 11.70 11.72 -5.40
C GLU A 127 13.07 12.37 -5.68
N ARG A 128 13.96 12.40 -4.71
CA ARG A 128 15.32 12.90 -4.92
C ARG A 128 16.15 12.01 -5.83
N THR A 129 16.04 10.69 -5.69
CA THR A 129 16.75 9.75 -6.58
C THR A 129 16.23 9.81 -8.01
N LYS A 130 14.91 9.94 -8.21
CA LYS A 130 14.34 10.16 -9.55
C LYS A 130 14.83 11.46 -10.20
N ALA A 131 15.00 12.53 -9.42
CA ALA A 131 15.45 13.82 -9.93
C ALA A 131 16.95 13.85 -10.25
N LEU A 132 17.78 13.07 -9.58
CA LEU A 132 19.23 13.10 -9.70
C LEU A 132 19.82 12.05 -10.65
N TYR A 133 19.10 10.97 -10.90
CA TYR A 133 19.58 9.83 -11.66
C TYR A 133 18.66 9.51 -12.83
N THR A 134 19.16 8.72 -13.79
CA THR A 134 18.31 8.18 -14.86
C THR A 134 17.24 7.26 -14.25
N PRO A 135 16.10 7.05 -14.94
CA PRO A 135 15.03 6.19 -14.43
C PRO A 135 15.50 4.82 -13.93
N GLN A 136 16.42 4.17 -14.66
CA GLN A 136 16.98 2.87 -14.30
C GLN A 136 17.82 2.95 -13.01
N THR A 137 18.81 3.86 -12.99
CA THR A 137 19.68 4.01 -11.83
C THR A 137 18.93 4.52 -10.60
N GLY A 138 17.98 5.45 -10.79
CA GLY A 138 17.14 5.99 -9.72
C GLY A 138 16.25 4.93 -9.08
N GLY A 139 15.63 4.06 -9.89
CA GLY A 139 14.83 2.94 -9.41
C GLY A 139 15.65 1.95 -8.56
N LEU A 140 16.86 1.61 -9.03
CA LEU A 140 17.77 0.73 -8.30
C LEU A 140 18.20 1.32 -6.95
N ILE A 141 18.63 2.60 -6.93
CA ILE A 141 19.04 3.27 -5.71
C ILE A 141 17.87 3.39 -4.72
N ALA A 142 16.68 3.77 -5.20
CA ALA A 142 15.49 3.83 -4.38
C ALA A 142 15.16 2.46 -3.77
N ALA A 143 15.19 1.39 -4.56
CA ALA A 143 14.96 0.03 -4.09
C ALA A 143 15.96 -0.41 -3.01
N LEU A 144 17.24 -0.07 -3.17
CA LEU A 144 18.28 -0.38 -2.19
C LEU A 144 18.12 0.41 -0.88
N LEU A 145 17.65 1.66 -0.95
CA LEU A 145 17.51 2.51 0.24
C LEU A 145 16.19 2.33 0.97
N THR A 146 15.10 2.06 0.24
CA THR A 146 13.75 1.98 0.81
C THR A 146 13.17 0.57 0.87
N GLY A 147 13.81 -0.40 0.20
CA GLY A 147 13.30 -1.75 0.05
C GLY A 147 12.15 -1.90 -0.95
N GLU A 148 11.69 -0.81 -1.53
CA GLU A 148 10.62 -0.83 -2.51
C GLU A 148 11.12 -1.21 -3.90
N ARG A 149 10.48 -2.19 -4.51
CA ARG A 149 10.86 -2.75 -5.80
C ARG A 149 9.97 -2.28 -6.96
N ASP A 150 8.94 -1.51 -6.64
CA ASP A 150 7.94 -1.04 -7.63
C ASP A 150 8.56 -0.12 -8.71
N GLY A 151 9.74 0.44 -8.45
CA GLY A 151 10.50 1.27 -9.41
C GLY A 151 11.55 0.51 -10.24
N LEU A 152 11.69 -0.82 -10.04
CA LEU A 152 12.62 -1.66 -10.81
C LEU A 152 11.94 -2.16 -12.08
N GLY A 153 12.59 -2.01 -13.21
CA GLY A 153 12.19 -2.65 -14.44
C GLY A 153 12.47 -4.17 -14.41
N PRO A 154 11.86 -4.95 -15.32
CA PRO A 154 12.07 -6.40 -15.38
C PRO A 154 13.53 -6.79 -15.55
N GLN A 155 14.32 -6.00 -16.30
CA GLN A 155 15.72 -6.28 -16.54
C GLN A 155 16.56 -6.04 -15.27
N GLU A 156 16.37 -4.91 -14.59
CA GLU A 156 17.07 -4.61 -13.34
C GLU A 156 16.74 -5.62 -12.25
N TYR A 157 15.50 -6.12 -12.23
CA TYR A 157 15.10 -7.18 -11.32
C TYR A 157 15.87 -8.49 -11.60
N MET A 158 16.03 -8.86 -12.87
CA MET A 158 16.80 -10.03 -13.27
C MET A 158 18.28 -9.86 -12.92
N ASP A 159 18.88 -8.71 -13.24
CA ASP A 159 20.28 -8.40 -12.96
C ASP A 159 20.60 -8.48 -11.45
N LEU A 160 19.70 -7.93 -10.60
CA LEU A 160 19.82 -8.05 -9.15
C LEU A 160 19.70 -9.49 -8.65
N SER A 161 18.83 -10.28 -9.28
CA SER A 161 18.65 -11.69 -8.95
C SER A 161 19.89 -12.51 -9.31
N GLU A 162 20.44 -12.30 -10.50
CA GLU A 162 21.66 -12.96 -10.98
C GLU A 162 22.89 -12.57 -10.16
N ALA A 163 22.99 -11.29 -9.76
CA ALA A 163 24.03 -10.81 -8.86
C ALA A 163 23.89 -11.32 -7.42
N GLY A 164 22.83 -12.04 -7.08
CA GLY A 164 22.55 -12.51 -5.73
C GLY A 164 22.22 -11.41 -4.72
N LEU A 165 21.91 -10.19 -5.20
CA LEU A 165 21.65 -9.01 -4.37
C LEU A 165 20.18 -8.85 -3.95
N MET A 166 19.33 -9.78 -4.32
CA MET A 166 17.90 -9.74 -3.97
C MET A 166 17.65 -9.70 -2.47
N HIS A 167 18.52 -10.32 -1.67
CA HIS A 167 18.41 -10.30 -0.22
C HIS A 167 18.68 -8.91 0.38
N VAL A 168 19.51 -8.08 -0.27
CA VAL A 168 19.84 -6.73 0.21
C VAL A 168 18.59 -5.84 0.15
N THR A 169 17.81 -5.92 -0.93
CA THR A 169 16.56 -5.20 -1.07
C THR A 169 15.44 -5.72 -0.15
N ALA A 170 15.55 -6.98 0.30
CA ALA A 170 14.60 -7.55 1.25
C ALA A 170 14.89 -7.13 2.70
N VAL A 171 16.17 -6.96 3.06
CA VAL A 171 16.60 -6.60 4.43
C VAL A 171 16.32 -5.11 4.72
N SER A 172 16.44 -4.22 3.73
CA SER A 172 16.13 -2.80 3.91
C SER A 172 14.63 -2.50 4.09
N GLY A 173 13.76 -3.45 3.76
CA GLY A 173 12.30 -3.38 3.96
C GLY A 173 11.80 -3.92 5.31
N LEU A 174 12.68 -4.13 6.29
CA LEU A 174 12.28 -4.51 7.66
C LEU A 174 11.73 -3.29 8.42
N HIS A 175 10.45 -3.03 8.22
CA HIS A 175 9.67 -2.08 9.04
C HIS A 175 8.38 -2.72 9.52
#